data_3eaec38a44a62f215cf2c5fddd4e00fd
#
_entry.id   3eaec38a44a62f215cf2c5fddd4e00fd
#
_cell.length_a   1.000
_cell.length_b   1.000
_cell.length_c   1.000
_cell.angle_alpha   90.00
_cell.angle_beta   90.00
_cell.angle_gamma   90.00
#
_symmetry.space_group_name_H-M   'P 1'
#
loop_
_entity.id
_entity.type
_entity.pdbx_description
1 polymer ?
#
loop_
_entity_poly.entity_id
_entity_poly.type
_entity_poly.pdbx_seq_one_letter_code
_entity_poly.pdbx_strand_id
1 'polypeptide(L)'
;MSEFHFLRPLWLLALPAVALLVVGLLHAKRSSRNWAAVCDAQLLPFVLAGQQEEPRRTLAPWLVGIAGSLLVIALAGPTWERLPQPVFRDQSALVIALDLSRSMDAADVKPSRLIRARQKITDILRTRQTGQTALLVYAGEAYTVTPLTDDAGTILAHLPGLNTGMMPSQGSRADLAVAAALDLLRQAGATRGDVLLVTDGIEGDALASQLDSLRKQGHRLSILGTGGQQGAPIPLAEGGFLKDRQGSIVVSRLDTAALQRWAQRGGGRYAAMRPDDHDIQYLFAGSATHKLDQAEQAGDLQSEQWREQGPWLILLVIPLVALAFRRGVLLVLLSLLLPVPEPVHAVDWASLWSR
;
A
#
# COMPACT_ATOMS: atom_id res chain seq x y z
N MET A 1 11.27 -4.67 25.00
CA MET A 1 12.69 -4.89 25.30
C MET A 1 13.45 -4.45 24.06
N SER A 2 14.40 -3.52 24.21
CA SER A 2 15.19 -3.00 23.09
C SER A 2 16.15 -4.09 22.60
N GLU A 3 15.87 -4.65 21.43
CA GLU A 3 16.77 -5.62 20.78
C GLU A 3 17.87 -4.83 20.06
N PHE A 4 19.00 -4.65 20.74
CA PHE A 4 20.17 -4.02 20.15
C PHE A 4 20.76 -4.92 19.06
N HIS A 5 20.92 -4.39 17.85
CA HIS A 5 21.64 -5.05 16.76
C HIS A 5 22.24 -4.05 15.78
N PHE A 6 23.10 -4.54 14.89
CA PHE A 6 23.68 -3.74 13.81
C PHE A 6 22.98 -4.06 12.50
N LEU A 7 22.56 -3.03 11.76
CA LEU A 7 21.95 -3.19 10.42
C LEU A 7 22.94 -3.73 9.38
N ARG A 8 24.22 -3.35 9.51
CA ARG A 8 25.28 -3.70 8.55
C ARG A 8 26.52 -4.24 9.28
N PRO A 9 26.45 -5.43 9.92
CA PRO A 9 27.53 -5.96 10.77
C PRO A 9 28.85 -6.17 10.02
N LEU A 10 28.83 -6.32 8.69
CA LEU A 10 30.03 -6.48 7.87
C LEU A 10 31.01 -5.29 7.99
N TRP A 11 30.54 -4.08 8.31
CA TRP A 11 31.40 -2.94 8.52
C TRP A 11 32.33 -3.10 9.73
N LEU A 12 31.98 -3.92 10.70
CA LEU A 12 32.85 -4.21 11.87
C LEU A 12 34.15 -4.90 11.46
N LEU A 13 34.21 -5.55 10.28
CA LEU A 13 35.43 -6.12 9.72
C LEU A 13 36.47 -5.05 9.33
N ALA A 14 36.11 -3.78 9.31
CA ALA A 14 37.04 -2.68 9.08
C ALA A 14 37.83 -2.30 10.38
N LEU A 15 37.40 -2.74 11.57
CA LEU A 15 38.10 -2.45 12.82
C LEU A 15 39.57 -2.97 12.85
N PRO A 16 39.92 -4.18 12.37
CA PRO A 16 41.28 -4.62 12.21
C PRO A 16 42.12 -3.71 11.32
N ALA A 17 41.55 -3.17 10.23
CA ALA A 17 42.28 -2.25 9.37
C ALA A 17 42.57 -0.92 10.07
N VAL A 18 41.66 -0.40 10.89
CA VAL A 18 41.89 0.79 11.73
C VAL A 18 43.02 0.49 12.75
N ALA A 19 42.99 -0.68 13.39
CA ALA A 19 44.03 -1.08 14.30
C ALA A 19 45.42 -1.15 13.63
N LEU A 20 45.51 -1.76 12.46
CA LEU A 20 46.74 -1.81 11.67
C LEU A 20 47.26 -0.41 11.30
N LEU A 21 46.36 0.49 10.94
CA LEU A 21 46.69 1.89 10.66
C LEU A 21 47.30 2.59 11.87
N VAL A 22 46.69 2.42 13.05
CA VAL A 22 47.24 2.97 14.32
C VAL A 22 48.62 2.39 14.63
N VAL A 23 48.78 1.07 14.51
CA VAL A 23 50.06 0.40 14.72
C VAL A 23 51.13 0.92 13.75
N GLY A 24 50.77 1.06 12.45
CA GLY A 24 51.65 1.65 11.42
C GLY A 24 52.09 3.05 11.79
N LEU A 25 51.17 3.92 12.25
CA LEU A 25 51.46 5.30 12.65
C LEU A 25 52.37 5.35 13.89
N LEU A 26 52.21 4.43 14.84
CA LEU A 26 53.08 4.31 16.02
C LEU A 26 54.47 3.84 15.65
N HIS A 27 54.62 2.89 14.70
CA HIS A 27 55.89 2.40 14.20
C HIS A 27 56.63 3.42 13.33
N ALA A 28 55.94 4.13 12.45
CA ALA A 28 56.48 5.19 11.62
C ALA A 28 57.16 6.29 12.46
N LYS A 29 56.61 6.63 13.63
CA LYS A 29 57.23 7.58 14.56
C LYS A 29 58.54 7.06 15.19
N ARG A 30 58.70 5.75 15.35
CA ARG A 30 59.94 5.15 15.87
C ARG A 30 61.05 5.16 14.82
N SER A 31 60.71 5.04 13.55
CA SER A 31 61.69 5.01 12.43
C SER A 31 62.33 6.37 12.19
N SER A 32 61.66 7.50 12.46
CA SER A 32 62.24 8.85 12.28
C SER A 32 63.37 9.18 13.26
N ARG A 33 63.54 8.36 14.33
CA ARG A 33 64.66 8.49 15.27
C ARG A 33 66.02 8.00 14.75
N ASN A 34 66.07 7.31 13.62
CA ASN A 34 67.30 6.72 13.10
C ASN A 34 68.18 7.70 12.28
N TRP A 35 67.78 8.96 12.15
CA TRP A 35 68.67 9.97 11.56
C TRP A 35 69.95 10.21 12.34
N ALA A 36 69.95 9.90 13.65
CA ALA A 36 71.15 9.95 14.49
C ALA A 36 72.22 8.91 14.08
N ALA A 37 71.86 7.89 13.29
CA ALA A 37 72.80 6.88 12.80
C ALA A 37 73.44 7.24 11.44
N VAL A 38 72.91 8.28 10.77
CA VAL A 38 73.32 8.64 9.40
C VAL A 38 73.98 10.03 9.34
N CYS A 39 73.74 10.92 10.31
CA CYS A 39 74.26 12.27 10.36
C CYS A 39 75.41 12.39 11.40
N ASP A 40 76.39 13.17 11.04
CA ASP A 40 77.52 13.51 11.90
C ASP A 40 77.06 14.25 13.17
N ALA A 41 77.57 13.90 14.35
CA ALA A 41 77.15 14.41 15.63
C ALA A 41 77.16 15.94 15.78
N GLN A 42 77.99 16.63 14.96
CA GLN A 42 78.09 18.10 14.96
C GLN A 42 76.95 18.78 14.19
N LEU A 43 76.29 18.12 13.26
CA LEU A 43 75.21 18.65 12.41
C LEU A 43 73.79 18.34 13.01
N LEU A 44 73.74 17.38 13.92
CA LEU A 44 72.48 16.95 14.57
C LEU A 44 71.69 18.10 15.18
N PRO A 45 72.29 19.06 15.96
CA PRO A 45 71.56 20.15 16.58
C PRO A 45 70.88 21.10 15.58
N PHE A 46 71.49 21.26 14.39
CA PHE A 46 70.97 22.17 13.33
C PHE A 46 69.87 21.51 12.53
N VAL A 47 69.98 20.21 12.29
CA VAL A 47 68.95 19.47 11.54
C VAL A 47 67.73 19.19 12.43
N LEU A 48 67.93 19.05 13.75
CA LEU A 48 66.88 18.84 14.72
C LEU A 48 66.31 20.12 15.34
N ALA A 49 66.86 21.30 15.04
CA ALA A 49 66.47 22.60 15.62
C ALA A 49 64.97 22.97 15.36
N GLY A 50 64.28 22.24 14.47
CA GLY A 50 62.83 22.37 14.26
C GLY A 50 61.95 21.30 14.90
N GLN A 51 62.56 20.31 15.59
CA GLN A 51 61.86 19.21 16.24
C GLN A 51 61.86 19.36 17.75
N GLN A 52 61.27 20.44 18.29
CA GLN A 52 60.89 20.44 19.71
C GLN A 52 59.88 19.29 19.88
N GLU A 53 60.24 18.29 20.67
CA GLU A 53 59.35 17.20 21.10
C GLU A 53 58.19 17.77 21.90
N GLU A 54 57.13 18.17 21.22
CA GLU A 54 55.89 18.46 21.93
C GLU A 54 55.29 17.13 22.45
N PRO A 55 55.10 16.96 23.76
CA PRO A 55 54.54 15.72 24.35
C PRO A 55 53.16 15.35 23.82
N ARG A 56 52.46 16.32 23.21
CA ARG A 56 51.13 16.14 22.60
C ARG A 56 51.14 15.34 21.29
N ARG A 57 52.26 15.16 20.60
CA ARG A 57 52.34 14.39 19.34
C ARG A 57 52.10 12.88 19.54
N THR A 58 52.17 12.36 20.76
CA THR A 58 51.89 10.96 21.09
C THR A 58 50.41 10.63 21.10
N LEU A 59 49.52 11.62 21.30
CA LEU A 59 48.08 11.42 21.36
C LEU A 59 47.43 11.31 19.95
N ALA A 60 48.07 11.85 18.90
CA ALA A 60 47.49 11.91 17.56
C ALA A 60 47.13 10.50 16.99
N PRO A 61 47.96 9.43 17.06
CA PRO A 61 47.58 8.10 16.58
C PRO A 61 46.39 7.51 17.34
N TRP A 62 46.31 7.76 18.65
CA TRP A 62 45.19 7.28 19.47
C TRP A 62 43.89 8.00 19.12
N LEU A 63 43.93 9.31 18.86
CA LEU A 63 42.77 10.08 18.41
C LEU A 63 42.25 9.58 17.04
N VAL A 64 43.16 9.27 16.12
CA VAL A 64 42.82 8.68 14.82
C VAL A 64 42.18 7.30 15.00
N GLY A 65 42.72 6.48 15.90
CA GLY A 65 42.20 5.15 16.22
C GLY A 65 40.76 5.21 16.79
N ILE A 66 40.56 6.09 17.78
CA ILE A 66 39.22 6.28 18.40
C ILE A 66 38.23 6.82 17.36
N ALA A 67 38.60 7.85 16.61
CA ALA A 67 37.73 8.44 15.58
C ALA A 67 37.39 7.42 14.50
N GLY A 68 38.37 6.64 14.01
CA GLY A 68 38.17 5.58 13.03
C GLY A 68 37.28 4.45 13.55
N SER A 69 37.48 4.03 14.81
CA SER A 69 36.61 3.01 15.43
C SER A 69 35.17 3.49 15.59
N LEU A 70 34.96 4.73 16.02
CA LEU A 70 33.62 5.34 16.12
C LEU A 70 32.97 5.46 14.75
N LEU A 71 33.72 5.82 13.70
CA LEU A 71 33.22 5.89 12.34
C LEU A 71 32.78 4.52 11.83
N VAL A 72 33.56 3.47 12.06
CA VAL A 72 33.21 2.10 11.69
C VAL A 72 31.93 1.64 12.41
N ILE A 73 31.81 1.93 13.71
CA ILE A 73 30.61 1.61 14.48
C ILE A 73 29.41 2.39 13.95
N ALA A 74 29.58 3.68 13.63
CA ALA A 74 28.51 4.51 13.03
C ALA A 74 28.04 3.93 11.70
N LEU A 75 28.97 3.48 10.82
CA LEU A 75 28.64 2.84 9.54
C LEU A 75 28.01 1.46 9.68
N ALA A 76 28.31 0.74 10.77
CA ALA A 76 27.64 -0.53 11.09
C ALA A 76 26.15 -0.35 11.42
N GLY A 77 25.70 0.88 11.70
CA GLY A 77 24.31 1.23 11.94
C GLY A 77 23.74 0.60 13.23
N PRO A 78 24.19 1.04 14.42
CA PRO A 78 23.60 0.55 15.67
C PRO A 78 22.15 0.99 15.78
N THR A 79 21.27 0.05 16.14
CA THR A 79 19.83 0.30 16.29
C THR A 79 19.30 -0.35 17.57
N TRP A 80 18.36 0.31 18.22
CA TRP A 80 17.64 -0.19 19.40
C TRP A 80 16.19 0.31 19.45
N GLU A 81 15.78 1.17 18.50
CA GLU A 81 14.45 1.77 18.45
C GLU A 81 13.77 1.39 17.14
N ARG A 82 12.54 0.87 17.23
CA ARG A 82 11.69 0.58 16.08
C ARG A 82 10.90 1.83 15.72
N LEU A 83 10.97 2.26 14.47
CA LEU A 83 10.14 3.34 13.94
C LEU A 83 8.79 2.73 13.49
N PRO A 84 7.66 3.17 14.08
CA PRO A 84 6.37 2.86 13.51
C PRO A 84 6.26 3.48 12.12
N GLN A 85 6.23 2.67 11.08
CA GLN A 85 5.87 3.14 9.75
C GLN A 85 4.43 2.80 9.44
N PRO A 86 3.63 3.76 8.93
CA PRO A 86 2.30 3.45 8.44
C PRO A 86 2.41 2.54 7.22
N VAL A 87 1.98 1.29 7.36
CA VAL A 87 1.78 0.40 6.21
C VAL A 87 0.45 0.77 5.58
N PHE A 88 0.49 1.49 4.49
CA PHE A 88 -0.70 1.71 3.66
C PHE A 88 -1.11 0.38 3.01
N ARG A 89 -1.87 -0.44 3.71
CA ARG A 89 -2.66 -1.47 3.06
C ARG A 89 -3.91 -0.79 2.52
N ASP A 90 -4.10 -0.88 1.21
CA ASP A 90 -5.37 -0.49 0.59
C ASP A 90 -6.45 -1.45 1.12
N GLN A 91 -7.11 -1.07 2.20
CA GLN A 91 -8.18 -1.85 2.84
C GLN A 91 -9.51 -1.68 2.10
N SER A 92 -9.47 -1.15 0.87
CA SER A 92 -10.69 -1.01 0.09
C SER A 92 -11.31 -2.38 -0.20
N ALA A 93 -12.41 -2.67 0.46
CA ALA A 93 -13.19 -3.89 0.27
C ALA A 93 -14.29 -3.66 -0.76
N LEU A 94 -14.36 -4.52 -1.77
CA LEU A 94 -15.42 -4.53 -2.78
C LEU A 94 -16.15 -5.87 -2.74
N VAL A 95 -17.46 -5.85 -2.57
CA VAL A 95 -18.30 -7.03 -2.72
C VAL A 95 -19.10 -6.91 -4.00
N ILE A 96 -18.86 -7.79 -4.96
CA ILE A 96 -19.62 -7.87 -6.21
C ILE A 96 -20.74 -8.89 -6.02
N ALA A 97 -22.00 -8.45 -6.14
CA ALA A 97 -23.17 -9.30 -6.09
C ALA A 97 -23.78 -9.42 -7.48
N LEU A 98 -23.64 -10.59 -8.09
CA LEU A 98 -24.14 -10.87 -9.45
C LEU A 98 -25.50 -11.55 -9.40
N ASP A 99 -26.48 -10.95 -10.08
CA ASP A 99 -27.81 -11.54 -10.28
C ASP A 99 -27.73 -12.75 -11.21
N LEU A 100 -28.22 -13.88 -10.75
CA LEU A 100 -28.37 -15.12 -11.52
C LEU A 100 -29.84 -15.51 -11.69
N SER A 101 -30.77 -14.56 -11.60
CA SER A 101 -32.16 -14.79 -11.95
C SER A 101 -32.31 -15.12 -13.43
N ARG A 102 -33.39 -15.80 -13.80
CA ARG A 102 -33.66 -16.22 -15.19
C ARG A 102 -33.74 -15.03 -16.17
N SER A 103 -34.11 -13.83 -15.70
CA SER A 103 -34.15 -12.64 -16.55
C SER A 103 -32.77 -12.22 -17.08
N MET A 104 -31.69 -12.66 -16.41
CA MET A 104 -30.31 -12.44 -16.86
C MET A 104 -29.92 -13.26 -18.10
N ASP A 105 -30.72 -14.26 -18.49
CA ASP A 105 -30.54 -14.99 -19.76
C ASP A 105 -31.14 -14.24 -20.97
N ALA A 106 -31.86 -13.15 -20.75
CA ALA A 106 -32.41 -12.35 -21.83
C ALA A 106 -31.32 -11.80 -22.77
N ALA A 107 -31.60 -11.74 -24.08
CA ALA A 107 -30.63 -11.47 -25.14
C ALA A 107 -30.80 -10.09 -25.79
N ASP A 108 -31.38 -9.13 -25.09
CA ASP A 108 -31.45 -7.72 -25.53
C ASP A 108 -30.04 -7.08 -25.52
N VAL A 109 -29.15 -7.58 -24.68
CA VAL A 109 -27.71 -7.28 -24.71
C VAL A 109 -26.97 -8.54 -25.13
N LYS A 110 -26.37 -8.53 -26.32
CA LYS A 110 -25.72 -9.72 -26.89
C LYS A 110 -24.39 -10.03 -26.17
N PRO A 111 -24.06 -11.32 -25.91
CA PRO A 111 -24.87 -12.51 -26.26
C PRO A 111 -26.02 -12.76 -25.29
N SER A 112 -25.91 -12.45 -23.99
CA SER A 112 -26.98 -12.34 -22.99
C SER A 112 -26.54 -11.35 -21.89
N ARG A 113 -27.49 -10.91 -21.07
CA ARG A 113 -27.21 -10.00 -19.93
C ARG A 113 -26.16 -10.61 -19.01
N LEU A 114 -26.29 -11.90 -18.65
CA LEU A 114 -25.35 -12.60 -17.77
C LEU A 114 -23.94 -12.68 -18.36
N ILE A 115 -23.82 -13.00 -19.66
CA ILE A 115 -22.49 -13.09 -20.29
C ILE A 115 -21.82 -11.72 -20.29
N ARG A 116 -22.56 -10.66 -20.58
CA ARG A 116 -22.04 -9.29 -20.52
C ARG A 116 -21.67 -8.89 -19.09
N ALA A 117 -22.50 -9.23 -18.11
CA ALA A 117 -22.21 -8.97 -16.71
C ALA A 117 -20.88 -9.63 -16.28
N ARG A 118 -20.66 -10.91 -16.66
CA ARG A 118 -19.39 -11.60 -16.39
C ARG A 118 -18.19 -10.93 -17.05
N GLN A 119 -18.34 -10.46 -18.32
CA GLN A 119 -17.28 -9.71 -18.99
C GLN A 119 -16.95 -8.43 -18.25
N LYS A 120 -17.97 -7.65 -17.86
CA LYS A 120 -17.78 -6.40 -17.09
C LYS A 120 -17.14 -6.63 -15.73
N ILE A 121 -17.52 -7.68 -15.01
CA ILE A 121 -16.87 -8.07 -13.77
C ILE A 121 -15.40 -8.41 -14.02
N THR A 122 -15.09 -9.11 -15.12
CA THR A 122 -13.70 -9.39 -15.52
C THR A 122 -12.91 -8.09 -15.74
N ASP A 123 -13.47 -7.12 -16.42
CA ASP A 123 -12.83 -5.83 -16.69
C ASP A 123 -12.62 -5.03 -15.40
N ILE A 124 -13.61 -5.04 -14.48
CA ILE A 124 -13.49 -4.43 -13.15
C ILE A 124 -12.32 -5.06 -12.36
N LEU A 125 -12.24 -6.40 -12.34
CA LEU A 125 -11.19 -7.12 -11.61
C LEU A 125 -9.80 -6.89 -12.21
N ARG A 126 -9.68 -6.76 -13.51
CA ARG A 126 -8.41 -6.44 -14.19
C ARG A 126 -7.95 -5.01 -13.95
N THR A 127 -8.88 -4.07 -13.88
CA THR A 127 -8.59 -2.66 -13.63
C THR A 127 -8.23 -2.41 -12.15
N ARG A 128 -8.83 -3.21 -11.24
CA ARG A 128 -8.59 -3.10 -9.81
C ARG A 128 -7.34 -3.87 -9.40
N GLN A 129 -6.22 -3.14 -9.17
CA GLN A 129 -4.93 -3.74 -8.83
C GLN A 129 -4.72 -3.91 -7.32
N THR A 130 -5.51 -3.24 -6.49
CA THR A 130 -5.33 -3.18 -5.04
C THR A 130 -6.65 -3.35 -4.29
N GLY A 131 -6.59 -3.80 -3.03
CA GLY A 131 -7.73 -4.04 -2.17
C GLY A 131 -8.35 -5.44 -2.33
N GLN A 132 -9.23 -5.79 -1.39
CA GLN A 132 -9.90 -7.10 -1.36
C GLN A 132 -11.20 -7.07 -2.15
N THR A 133 -11.50 -8.16 -2.84
CA THR A 133 -12.76 -8.33 -3.58
C THR A 133 -13.42 -9.65 -3.21
N ALA A 134 -14.73 -9.64 -3.03
CA ALA A 134 -15.55 -10.83 -2.86
C ALA A 134 -16.54 -10.97 -4.02
N LEU A 135 -16.95 -12.19 -4.33
CA LEU A 135 -17.98 -12.49 -5.31
C LEU A 135 -19.15 -13.21 -4.62
N LEU A 136 -20.33 -12.61 -4.73
CA LEU A 136 -21.63 -13.17 -4.38
C LEU A 136 -22.45 -13.43 -5.63
N VAL A 137 -23.30 -14.44 -5.58
CA VAL A 137 -24.35 -14.67 -6.57
C VAL A 137 -25.68 -14.74 -5.86
N TYR A 138 -26.75 -14.25 -6.50
CA TYR A 138 -28.07 -14.32 -5.90
C TYR A 138 -29.17 -14.51 -6.96
N ALA A 139 -30.30 -15.04 -6.50
CA ALA A 139 -31.59 -15.08 -7.18
C ALA A 139 -32.69 -15.07 -6.11
N GLY A 140 -33.37 -16.18 -5.83
CA GLY A 140 -34.27 -16.32 -4.67
C GLY A 140 -33.54 -16.35 -3.33
N GLU A 141 -32.26 -16.71 -3.34
CA GLU A 141 -31.32 -16.74 -2.21
C GLU A 141 -29.98 -16.16 -2.61
N ALA A 142 -29.09 -15.90 -1.64
CA ALA A 142 -27.75 -15.37 -1.89
C ALA A 142 -26.67 -16.33 -1.41
N TYR A 143 -25.63 -16.53 -2.23
CA TYR A 143 -24.52 -17.43 -1.96
C TYR A 143 -23.17 -16.76 -2.18
N THR A 144 -22.23 -17.00 -1.30
CA THR A 144 -20.85 -16.55 -1.46
C THR A 144 -20.09 -17.52 -2.35
N VAL A 145 -19.62 -17.05 -3.51
CA VAL A 145 -18.74 -17.82 -4.41
C VAL A 145 -17.30 -17.71 -3.92
N THR A 146 -16.86 -16.48 -3.60
CA THR A 146 -15.51 -16.22 -3.10
C THR A 146 -15.60 -15.18 -1.99
N PRO A 147 -15.06 -15.45 -0.79
CA PRO A 147 -14.97 -14.46 0.26
C PRO A 147 -14.01 -13.33 -0.12
N LEU A 148 -13.86 -12.30 0.71
CA LEU A 148 -12.93 -11.21 0.47
C LEU A 148 -11.50 -11.75 0.35
N THR A 149 -10.92 -11.56 -0.82
CA THR A 149 -9.54 -11.94 -1.20
C THR A 149 -8.87 -10.85 -1.99
N ASP A 150 -7.54 -10.77 -1.91
CA ASP A 150 -6.69 -9.94 -2.76
C ASP A 150 -6.31 -10.63 -4.08
N ASP A 151 -6.59 -11.96 -4.20
CA ASP A 151 -6.38 -12.72 -5.43
C ASP A 151 -7.57 -12.62 -6.39
N ALA A 152 -7.52 -11.66 -7.31
CA ALA A 152 -8.50 -11.54 -8.40
C ALA A 152 -8.54 -12.78 -9.32
N GLY A 153 -7.44 -13.55 -9.42
CA GLY A 153 -7.36 -14.74 -10.24
C GLY A 153 -8.34 -15.82 -9.79
N THR A 154 -8.49 -15.99 -8.48
CA THR A 154 -9.48 -16.93 -7.90
C THR A 154 -10.91 -16.57 -8.33
N ILE A 155 -11.28 -15.29 -8.29
CA ILE A 155 -12.61 -14.85 -8.71
C ILE A 155 -12.80 -15.07 -10.23
N LEU A 156 -11.78 -14.68 -11.02
CA LEU A 156 -11.81 -14.84 -12.48
C LEU A 156 -11.98 -16.31 -12.92
N ALA A 157 -11.42 -17.26 -12.16
CA ALA A 157 -11.54 -18.69 -12.45
C ALA A 157 -12.98 -19.20 -12.26
N HIS A 158 -13.75 -18.62 -11.33
CA HIS A 158 -15.14 -19.04 -11.07
C HIS A 158 -16.15 -18.40 -12.02
N LEU A 159 -15.91 -17.18 -12.51
CA LEU A 159 -16.86 -16.41 -13.31
C LEU A 159 -17.40 -17.15 -14.54
N PRO A 160 -16.60 -17.88 -15.35
CA PRO A 160 -17.11 -18.56 -16.55
C PRO A 160 -18.13 -19.67 -16.26
N GLY A 161 -18.04 -20.29 -15.08
CA GLY A 161 -18.93 -21.38 -14.68
C GLY A 161 -20.31 -20.91 -14.19
N LEU A 162 -20.46 -19.64 -13.79
CA LEU A 162 -21.72 -19.14 -13.23
C LEU A 162 -22.83 -19.09 -14.29
N ASN A 163 -23.97 -19.69 -13.98
CA ASN A 163 -25.15 -19.65 -14.85
C ASN A 163 -26.44 -19.62 -14.01
N THR A 164 -27.52 -19.21 -14.62
CA THR A 164 -28.83 -19.03 -13.95
C THR A 164 -29.41 -20.35 -13.45
N GLY A 165 -29.07 -21.47 -14.07
CA GLY A 165 -29.54 -22.80 -13.68
C GLY A 165 -28.88 -23.34 -12.40
N MET A 166 -27.81 -22.70 -11.89
CA MET A 166 -27.16 -23.12 -10.64
C MET A 166 -27.97 -22.73 -9.40
N MET A 167 -28.87 -21.77 -9.52
CA MET A 167 -29.63 -21.26 -8.38
C MET A 167 -30.77 -22.21 -8.00
N PRO A 168 -30.80 -22.72 -6.75
CA PRO A 168 -31.86 -23.65 -6.28
C PRO A 168 -33.23 -23.01 -6.31
N SER A 169 -33.33 -21.72 -5.97
CA SER A 169 -34.57 -20.94 -5.98
C SER A 169 -34.45 -19.77 -6.94
N GLN A 170 -35.52 -19.52 -7.71
CA GLN A 170 -35.61 -18.42 -8.64
C GLN A 170 -36.24 -17.20 -7.98
N GLY A 171 -35.95 -16.00 -8.52
CA GLY A 171 -36.40 -14.70 -8.01
C GLY A 171 -35.28 -13.71 -8.10
N SER A 172 -35.44 -12.50 -7.58
CA SER A 172 -34.43 -11.46 -7.51
C SER A 172 -34.45 -10.81 -6.13
N ARG A 173 -33.88 -11.51 -5.13
CA ARG A 173 -33.81 -11.09 -3.72
C ARG A 173 -32.51 -10.31 -3.43
N ALA A 174 -32.45 -9.10 -3.99
CA ALA A 174 -31.33 -8.18 -3.79
C ALA A 174 -31.10 -7.81 -2.31
N ASP A 175 -32.16 -7.84 -1.50
CA ASP A 175 -32.09 -7.64 -0.05
C ASP A 175 -31.20 -8.70 0.64
N LEU A 176 -31.33 -9.96 0.26
CA LEU A 176 -30.50 -11.05 0.80
C LEU A 176 -29.04 -10.93 0.31
N ALA A 177 -28.84 -10.50 -0.94
CA ALA A 177 -27.49 -10.25 -1.47
C ALA A 177 -26.78 -9.13 -0.70
N VAL A 178 -27.46 -8.02 -0.39
CA VAL A 178 -26.91 -6.93 0.41
C VAL A 178 -26.65 -7.34 1.85
N ALA A 179 -27.56 -8.13 2.45
CA ALA A 179 -27.34 -8.68 3.79
C ALA A 179 -26.09 -9.57 3.85
N ALA A 180 -25.93 -10.50 2.89
CA ALA A 180 -24.74 -11.35 2.79
C ALA A 180 -23.45 -10.53 2.53
N ALA A 181 -23.53 -9.48 1.72
CA ALA A 181 -22.42 -8.57 1.50
C ALA A 181 -21.99 -7.84 2.79
N LEU A 182 -22.94 -7.38 3.58
CA LEU A 182 -22.69 -6.78 4.89
C LEU A 182 -21.99 -7.75 5.85
N ASP A 183 -22.41 -9.02 5.85
CA ASP A 183 -21.78 -10.06 6.67
C ASP A 183 -20.34 -10.30 6.26
N LEU A 184 -20.03 -10.35 4.96
CA LEU A 184 -18.66 -10.47 4.46
C LEU A 184 -17.78 -9.28 4.83
N LEU A 185 -18.29 -8.05 4.69
CA LEU A 185 -17.57 -6.84 5.05
C LEU A 185 -17.28 -6.78 6.55
N ARG A 186 -18.23 -7.22 7.39
CA ARG A 186 -18.08 -7.29 8.85
C ARG A 186 -17.05 -8.36 9.26
N GLN A 187 -17.11 -9.55 8.66
CA GLN A 187 -16.16 -10.63 8.93
C GLN A 187 -14.71 -10.24 8.57
N ALA A 188 -14.53 -9.44 7.52
CA ALA A 188 -13.24 -8.91 7.12
C ALA A 188 -12.78 -7.69 7.95
N GLY A 189 -13.61 -7.19 8.87
CA GLY A 189 -13.29 -6.00 9.66
C GLY A 189 -13.20 -4.71 8.82
N ALA A 190 -13.84 -4.69 7.64
CA ALA A 190 -13.82 -3.52 6.76
C ALA A 190 -14.63 -2.38 7.37
N THR A 191 -13.98 -1.28 7.72
CA THR A 191 -14.64 -0.08 8.26
C THR A 191 -15.42 0.67 7.18
N ARG A 192 -14.96 0.59 5.92
CA ARG A 192 -15.60 1.13 4.73
C ARG A 192 -15.47 0.14 3.59
N GLY A 193 -16.56 -0.17 2.92
CA GLY A 193 -16.60 -1.08 1.80
C GLY A 193 -17.63 -0.67 0.77
N ASP A 194 -17.37 -1.04 -0.47
CA ASP A 194 -18.28 -0.82 -1.59
C ASP A 194 -18.97 -2.14 -1.95
N VAL A 195 -20.28 -2.09 -2.14
CA VAL A 195 -21.07 -3.20 -2.68
C VAL A 195 -21.48 -2.82 -4.10
N LEU A 196 -21.12 -3.63 -5.08
CA LEU A 196 -21.55 -3.50 -6.47
C LEU A 196 -22.60 -4.54 -6.78
N LEU A 197 -23.83 -4.12 -6.94
CA LEU A 197 -24.93 -4.98 -7.40
C LEU A 197 -25.00 -4.95 -8.91
N VAL A 198 -24.90 -6.11 -9.55
CA VAL A 198 -25.02 -6.29 -11.00
C VAL A 198 -26.32 -7.01 -11.28
N THR A 199 -27.33 -6.27 -11.79
CA THR A 199 -28.71 -6.77 -11.91
C THR A 199 -29.44 -6.12 -13.09
N ASP A 200 -30.52 -6.74 -13.53
CA ASP A 200 -31.47 -6.18 -14.50
C ASP A 200 -32.72 -5.58 -13.85
N GLY A 201 -32.90 -5.77 -12.53
CA GLY A 201 -34.02 -5.22 -11.80
C GLY A 201 -33.99 -5.55 -10.30
N ILE A 202 -34.77 -4.84 -9.52
CA ILE A 202 -34.92 -5.08 -8.08
C ILE A 202 -36.42 -5.11 -7.80
N GLU A 203 -36.88 -6.21 -7.23
CA GLU A 203 -38.28 -6.40 -6.88
C GLU A 203 -38.55 -6.10 -5.41
N GLY A 204 -39.67 -5.40 -5.14
CA GLY A 204 -40.15 -5.12 -3.79
C GLY A 204 -39.37 -4.07 -3.02
N ASP A 205 -39.79 -3.81 -1.78
CA ASP A 205 -39.22 -2.76 -0.92
C ASP A 205 -38.31 -3.31 0.20
N ALA A 206 -38.09 -4.62 0.26
CA ALA A 206 -37.31 -5.26 1.31
C ALA A 206 -35.84 -4.78 1.36
N LEU A 207 -35.30 -4.33 0.21
CA LEU A 207 -33.95 -3.77 0.10
C LEU A 207 -33.77 -2.49 0.94
N ALA A 208 -34.84 -1.72 1.18
CA ALA A 208 -34.77 -0.44 1.87
C ALA A 208 -34.09 -0.52 3.25
N SER A 209 -34.50 -1.49 4.05
CA SER A 209 -33.97 -1.70 5.41
C SER A 209 -32.49 -2.11 5.41
N GLN A 210 -32.08 -2.91 4.41
CA GLN A 210 -30.70 -3.36 4.26
C GLN A 210 -29.79 -2.19 3.83
N LEU A 211 -30.27 -1.30 2.97
CA LEU A 211 -29.52 -0.10 2.57
C LEU A 211 -29.32 0.88 3.73
N ASP A 212 -30.34 1.05 4.59
CA ASP A 212 -30.22 1.89 5.78
C ASP A 212 -29.18 1.31 6.76
N SER A 213 -29.12 -0.01 6.90
CA SER A 213 -28.12 -0.73 7.70
C SER A 213 -26.71 -0.59 7.09
N LEU A 214 -26.60 -0.75 5.77
CA LEU A 214 -25.35 -0.62 5.02
C LEU A 214 -24.73 0.77 5.20
N ARG A 215 -25.54 1.83 5.07
CA ARG A 215 -25.07 3.21 5.26
C ARG A 215 -24.67 3.52 6.71
N LYS A 216 -25.41 3.02 7.69
CA LYS A 216 -25.08 3.19 9.11
C LYS A 216 -23.71 2.59 9.47
N GLN A 217 -23.30 1.54 8.76
CA GLN A 217 -21.99 0.90 8.92
C GLN A 217 -20.88 1.55 8.06
N GLY A 218 -21.18 2.64 7.34
CA GLY A 218 -20.19 3.38 6.54
C GLY A 218 -19.92 2.80 5.15
N HIS A 219 -20.73 1.81 4.71
CA HIS A 219 -20.59 1.18 3.40
C HIS A 219 -21.51 1.84 2.36
N ARG A 220 -21.27 1.57 1.06
CA ARG A 220 -22.03 2.11 -0.06
C ARG A 220 -22.48 1.02 -1.00
N LEU A 221 -23.68 1.19 -1.61
CA LEU A 221 -24.17 0.35 -2.69
C LEU A 221 -24.14 1.11 -4.01
N SER A 222 -23.37 0.62 -4.97
CA SER A 222 -23.45 1.02 -6.38
C SER A 222 -24.14 -0.06 -7.20
N ILE A 223 -24.83 0.34 -8.25
CA ILE A 223 -25.60 -0.59 -9.10
C ILE A 223 -25.16 -0.47 -10.55
N LEU A 224 -24.80 -1.59 -11.16
CA LEU A 224 -24.57 -1.74 -12.57
C LEU A 224 -25.79 -2.43 -13.21
N GLY A 225 -26.62 -1.64 -13.89
CA GLY A 225 -27.83 -2.15 -14.53
C GLY A 225 -27.52 -2.84 -15.86
N THR A 226 -28.03 -4.08 -16.02
CA THR A 226 -27.86 -4.89 -17.23
C THR A 226 -29.18 -5.05 -17.95
N GLY A 227 -29.23 -4.68 -19.23
CA GLY A 227 -30.42 -4.83 -20.05
C GLY A 227 -30.82 -3.57 -20.81
N GLY A 228 -31.77 -3.71 -21.74
CA GLY A 228 -32.33 -2.64 -22.51
C GLY A 228 -33.67 -2.12 -21.95
N GLN A 229 -33.98 -0.85 -22.21
CA GLN A 229 -35.26 -0.25 -21.80
C GLN A 229 -36.46 -0.88 -22.56
N GLN A 230 -36.25 -1.37 -23.79
CA GLN A 230 -37.28 -2.07 -24.55
C GLN A 230 -37.60 -3.44 -23.96
N GLY A 231 -36.63 -4.04 -23.26
CA GLY A 231 -36.71 -5.38 -22.70
C GLY A 231 -36.63 -6.49 -23.74
N ALA A 232 -36.53 -7.72 -23.23
CA ALA A 232 -36.56 -8.92 -24.05
C ALA A 232 -37.30 -10.07 -23.33
N PRO A 233 -37.83 -11.03 -24.09
CA PRO A 233 -38.40 -12.24 -23.51
C PRO A 233 -37.33 -13.10 -22.87
N ILE A 234 -37.66 -13.76 -21.76
CA ILE A 234 -36.75 -14.63 -21.00
C ILE A 234 -36.75 -16.00 -21.66
N PRO A 235 -35.60 -16.50 -22.20
CA PRO A 235 -35.55 -17.81 -22.82
C PRO A 235 -35.57 -18.92 -21.76
N LEU A 236 -36.10 -20.07 -22.11
CA LEU A 236 -36.05 -21.31 -21.32
C LEU A 236 -35.00 -22.26 -21.89
N ALA A 237 -34.31 -23.01 -21.02
CA ALA A 237 -33.29 -23.98 -21.44
C ALA A 237 -33.84 -25.10 -22.35
N GLU A 238 -35.10 -25.44 -22.17
CA GLU A 238 -35.81 -26.49 -22.95
C GLU A 238 -36.38 -25.93 -24.26
N GLY A 239 -36.16 -24.64 -24.56
CA GLY A 239 -36.69 -23.94 -25.70
C GLY A 239 -37.97 -23.15 -25.37
N GLY A 240 -38.23 -22.09 -26.18
CA GLY A 240 -39.34 -21.16 -25.95
C GLY A 240 -39.02 -20.06 -24.95
N PHE A 241 -40.06 -19.43 -24.41
CA PHE A 241 -39.95 -18.27 -23.52
C PHE A 241 -40.79 -18.48 -22.25
N LEU A 242 -40.32 -17.88 -21.16
CA LEU A 242 -41.02 -17.88 -19.88
C LEU A 242 -42.41 -17.22 -20.05
N LYS A 243 -43.46 -17.89 -19.56
CA LYS A 243 -44.83 -17.41 -19.56
C LYS A 243 -45.32 -17.14 -18.16
N ASP A 244 -46.15 -16.12 -18.04
CA ASP A 244 -46.84 -15.84 -16.80
C ASP A 244 -48.02 -16.82 -16.55
N ARG A 245 -48.75 -16.64 -15.44
CA ARG A 245 -49.92 -17.49 -15.10
C ARG A 245 -51.08 -17.40 -16.10
N GLN A 246 -51.09 -16.36 -16.94
CA GLN A 246 -52.08 -16.13 -17.97
C GLN A 246 -51.62 -16.67 -19.35
N GLY A 247 -50.41 -17.23 -19.43
CA GLY A 247 -49.85 -17.76 -20.69
C GLY A 247 -49.16 -16.73 -21.56
N SER A 248 -49.06 -15.45 -21.13
CA SER A 248 -48.38 -14.39 -21.86
C SER A 248 -46.88 -14.47 -21.64
N ILE A 249 -46.10 -14.13 -22.70
CA ILE A 249 -44.62 -14.14 -22.59
C ILE A 249 -44.15 -13.05 -21.66
N VAL A 250 -43.31 -13.41 -20.66
CA VAL A 250 -42.71 -12.48 -19.72
C VAL A 250 -41.60 -11.72 -20.44
N VAL A 251 -41.70 -10.39 -20.46
CA VAL A 251 -40.67 -9.49 -21.00
C VAL A 251 -40.03 -8.74 -19.85
N SER A 252 -38.74 -9.04 -19.57
CA SER A 252 -37.96 -8.32 -18.57
C SER A 252 -37.43 -7.01 -19.15
N ARG A 253 -37.71 -5.89 -18.47
CA ARG A 253 -37.28 -4.53 -18.86
C ARG A 253 -36.40 -3.93 -17.76
N LEU A 254 -35.40 -3.18 -18.15
CA LEU A 254 -34.57 -2.44 -17.22
C LEU A 254 -35.28 -1.18 -16.72
N ASP A 255 -35.65 -1.12 -15.44
CA ASP A 255 -36.15 0.12 -14.80
C ASP A 255 -34.97 0.95 -14.27
N THR A 256 -34.42 1.77 -15.13
CA THR A 256 -33.28 2.65 -14.80
C THR A 256 -33.63 3.64 -13.69
N ALA A 257 -34.87 4.14 -13.64
CA ALA A 257 -35.27 5.13 -12.61
C ALA A 257 -35.36 4.49 -11.23
N ALA A 258 -35.89 3.27 -11.15
CA ALA A 258 -35.90 2.51 -9.87
C ALA A 258 -34.50 2.18 -9.39
N LEU A 259 -33.63 1.66 -10.25
CA LEU A 259 -32.25 1.31 -9.91
C LEU A 259 -31.43 2.53 -9.50
N GLN A 260 -31.63 3.67 -10.14
CA GLN A 260 -30.99 4.92 -9.77
C GLN A 260 -31.40 5.39 -8.36
N ARG A 261 -32.70 5.29 -8.02
CA ARG A 261 -33.21 5.61 -6.67
C ARG A 261 -32.59 4.70 -5.60
N TRP A 262 -32.50 3.40 -5.89
CA TRP A 262 -31.87 2.44 -4.97
C TRP A 262 -30.39 2.71 -4.74
N ALA A 263 -29.62 2.97 -5.81
CA ALA A 263 -28.21 3.33 -5.69
C ALA A 263 -28.01 4.62 -4.88
N GLN A 264 -28.82 5.65 -5.12
CA GLN A 264 -28.77 6.91 -4.35
C GLN A 264 -29.11 6.66 -2.87
N ARG A 265 -30.12 5.85 -2.56
CA ARG A 265 -30.46 5.48 -1.19
C ARG A 265 -29.32 4.70 -0.51
N GLY A 266 -28.60 3.85 -1.28
CA GLY A 266 -27.42 3.13 -0.83
C GLY A 266 -26.16 3.99 -0.71
N GLY A 267 -26.22 5.28 -1.04
CA GLY A 267 -25.08 6.21 -0.98
C GLY A 267 -24.03 6.02 -2.07
N GLY A 268 -24.34 5.21 -3.09
CA GLY A 268 -23.49 4.96 -4.25
C GLY A 268 -24.04 5.54 -5.55
N ARG A 269 -23.65 4.95 -6.67
CA ARG A 269 -23.97 5.40 -8.04
C ARG A 269 -24.65 4.31 -8.83
N TYR A 270 -25.45 4.73 -9.81
CA TYR A 270 -26.03 3.85 -10.81
C TYR A 270 -25.39 4.10 -12.16
N ALA A 271 -25.01 3.04 -12.85
CA ALA A 271 -24.65 3.09 -14.27
C ALA A 271 -25.40 2.00 -15.04
N ALA A 272 -25.90 2.32 -16.22
CA ALA A 272 -26.32 1.31 -17.17
C ALA A 272 -25.08 0.73 -17.83
N MET A 273 -25.05 -0.58 -18.03
CA MET A 273 -23.94 -1.28 -18.68
C MET A 273 -23.70 -0.78 -20.10
N ARG A 274 -22.46 -0.43 -20.40
CA ARG A 274 -22.02 0.07 -21.70
C ARG A 274 -20.99 -0.87 -22.33
N PRO A 275 -20.77 -0.83 -23.64
CA PRO A 275 -19.69 -1.56 -24.31
C PRO A 275 -18.29 -1.02 -23.94
N ASP A 276 -18.20 0.26 -23.58
CA ASP A 276 -16.97 0.95 -23.14
C ASP A 276 -16.80 0.87 -21.61
N ASP A 277 -15.69 1.40 -21.08
CA ASP A 277 -15.38 1.35 -19.65
C ASP A 277 -15.82 2.61 -18.86
N HIS A 278 -16.60 3.51 -19.49
CA HIS A 278 -17.10 4.71 -18.82
C HIS A 278 -18.04 4.41 -17.66
N ASP A 279 -18.82 3.33 -17.73
CA ASP A 279 -19.67 2.85 -16.64
C ASP A 279 -18.85 2.46 -15.42
N ILE A 280 -17.75 1.72 -15.63
CA ILE A 280 -16.82 1.31 -14.56
C ILE A 280 -16.16 2.55 -13.94
N GLN A 281 -15.60 3.43 -14.78
CA GLN A 281 -14.96 4.66 -14.31
C GLN A 281 -15.93 5.53 -13.49
N TYR A 282 -17.16 5.69 -13.97
CA TYR A 282 -18.18 6.46 -13.28
C TYR A 282 -18.57 5.83 -11.92
N LEU A 283 -18.77 4.52 -11.86
CA LEU A 283 -19.14 3.82 -10.62
C LEU A 283 -18.06 3.96 -9.55
N PHE A 284 -16.78 3.87 -9.93
CA PHE A 284 -15.64 3.90 -9.00
C PHE A 284 -14.96 5.28 -8.89
N ALA A 285 -15.41 6.31 -9.59
CA ALA A 285 -14.84 7.67 -9.47
C ALA A 285 -14.93 8.25 -8.04
N GLY A 286 -15.86 7.75 -7.19
CA GLY A 286 -15.92 8.09 -5.77
C GLY A 286 -15.02 7.25 -4.87
N SER A 287 -14.49 6.11 -5.34
CA SER A 287 -13.57 5.25 -4.57
C SER A 287 -12.16 5.83 -4.51
N ALA A 288 -11.74 6.60 -5.50
CA ALA A 288 -10.44 7.28 -5.50
C ALA A 288 -10.33 8.32 -4.37
N THR A 289 -11.40 9.06 -4.08
CA THR A 289 -11.46 10.03 -2.98
C THR A 289 -11.39 9.34 -1.61
N HIS A 290 -11.97 8.13 -1.49
CA HIS A 290 -11.85 7.32 -0.28
C HIS A 290 -10.47 6.72 -0.06
N LYS A 291 -9.67 6.52 -1.11
CA LYS A 291 -8.29 6.03 -0.97
C LYS A 291 -7.42 7.04 -0.22
N LEU A 292 -7.62 8.34 -0.45
CA LEU A 292 -6.89 9.40 0.25
C LEU A 292 -7.30 9.48 1.73
N ASP A 293 -8.60 9.43 2.01
CA ASP A 293 -9.11 9.47 3.40
C ASP A 293 -8.69 8.23 4.21
N GLN A 294 -8.59 7.05 3.56
CA GLN A 294 -8.11 5.83 4.20
C GLN A 294 -6.59 5.83 4.39
N ALA A 295 -5.83 6.44 3.48
CA ALA A 295 -4.40 6.59 3.60
C ALA A 295 -4.04 7.46 4.83
N GLU A 296 -4.82 8.49 5.12
CA GLU A 296 -4.64 9.32 6.32
C GLU A 296 -5.00 8.57 7.62
N GLN A 297 -6.03 7.73 7.59
CA GLN A 297 -6.47 6.97 8.78
C GLN A 297 -5.69 5.67 9.03
N ALA A 298 -5.10 5.07 8.00
CA ALA A 298 -4.25 3.87 8.12
C ALA A 298 -2.84 4.18 8.67
N GLY A 299 -2.56 5.45 9.01
CA GLY A 299 -1.32 5.87 9.67
C GLY A 299 -0.97 5.13 10.97
N ASP A 300 -1.88 4.27 11.47
CA ASP A 300 -1.69 3.49 12.71
C ASP A 300 -1.17 2.05 12.48
N LEU A 301 -1.05 1.60 11.22
CA LEU A 301 -0.47 0.28 10.90
C LEU A 301 1.04 0.38 10.76
N GLN A 302 1.75 -0.10 11.75
CA GLN A 302 3.20 0.00 11.92
C GLN A 302 3.95 -1.07 11.13
N SER A 303 4.75 -0.67 10.14
CA SER A 303 5.84 -1.50 9.61
C SER A 303 7.07 -1.32 10.50
N GLU A 304 7.68 -2.43 10.89
CA GLU A 304 8.87 -2.42 11.75
C GLU A 304 10.11 -1.94 10.97
N GLN A 305 10.31 -0.64 10.85
CA GLN A 305 11.62 -0.10 10.46
C GLN A 305 12.41 0.31 11.69
N TRP A 306 13.69 -0.05 11.68
CA TRP A 306 14.62 0.28 12.75
C TRP A 306 15.22 1.67 12.51
N ARG A 307 15.28 2.49 13.56
CA ARG A 307 15.90 3.81 13.50
C ARG A 307 17.41 3.69 13.60
N GLU A 308 18.12 4.10 12.54
CA GLU A 308 19.58 4.16 12.56
C GLU A 308 20.05 5.27 13.50
N GLN A 309 20.88 4.90 14.50
CA GLN A 309 21.49 5.85 15.43
C GLN A 309 22.93 6.20 15.05
N GLY A 310 23.43 5.64 13.94
CA GLY A 310 24.77 5.92 13.39
C GLY A 310 25.09 7.41 13.23
N PRO A 311 24.19 8.27 12.72
CA PRO A 311 24.44 9.71 12.56
C PRO A 311 24.84 10.42 13.82
N TRP A 312 24.30 10.04 14.99
CA TRP A 312 24.66 10.65 16.28
C TRP A 312 26.11 10.36 16.70
N LEU A 313 26.64 9.19 16.32
CA LEU A 313 28.02 8.83 16.57
C LEU A 313 28.98 9.67 15.70
N ILE A 314 28.57 10.07 14.50
CA ILE A 314 29.36 10.92 13.61
C ILE A 314 29.58 12.30 14.23
N LEU A 315 28.58 12.85 14.96
CA LEU A 315 28.73 14.11 15.69
C LEU A 315 29.85 14.07 16.74
N LEU A 316 30.11 12.89 17.34
CA LEU A 316 31.23 12.70 18.27
C LEU A 316 32.60 12.60 17.54
N VAL A 317 32.61 12.14 16.30
CA VAL A 317 33.83 12.03 15.50
C VAL A 317 34.35 13.40 15.08
N ILE A 318 33.48 14.37 14.77
CA ILE A 318 33.84 15.73 14.30
C ILE A 318 34.81 16.43 15.27
N PRO A 319 34.53 16.58 16.57
CA PRO A 319 35.45 17.24 17.49
C PRO A 319 36.78 16.45 17.70
N LEU A 320 36.72 15.10 17.64
CA LEU A 320 37.93 14.28 17.73
C LEU A 320 38.87 14.50 16.55
N VAL A 321 38.32 14.58 15.33
CA VAL A 321 39.08 14.88 14.13
C VAL A 321 39.63 16.32 14.18
N ALA A 322 38.83 17.29 14.63
CA ALA A 322 39.25 18.68 14.78
C ALA A 322 40.39 18.85 15.79
N LEU A 323 40.38 18.06 16.90
CA LEU A 323 41.50 18.04 17.87
C LEU A 323 42.76 17.46 17.27
N ALA A 324 42.70 16.55 16.31
CA ALA A 324 43.83 16.04 15.56
C ALA A 324 44.46 17.10 14.65
N PHE A 325 43.66 18.03 14.12
CA PHE A 325 44.06 19.17 13.29
C PHE A 325 44.02 20.45 14.12
N ARG A 326 45.07 20.80 14.79
CA ARG A 326 45.20 21.92 15.76
C ARG A 326 44.76 23.29 15.23
N ARG A 327 44.60 23.47 13.88
CA ARG A 327 44.11 24.69 13.22
C ARG A 327 42.60 24.63 12.91
N GLY A 328 41.94 23.48 13.05
CA GLY A 328 40.51 23.29 12.71
C GLY A 328 39.52 23.49 13.84
N VAL A 329 39.98 23.66 15.10
CA VAL A 329 39.08 23.78 16.26
C VAL A 329 38.09 24.96 16.13
N LEU A 330 38.55 26.09 15.54
CA LEU A 330 37.70 27.26 15.29
C LEU A 330 36.60 26.98 14.24
N LEU A 331 36.90 26.18 13.21
CA LEU A 331 35.91 25.80 12.19
C LEU A 331 34.84 24.86 12.73
N VAL A 332 35.22 23.95 13.64
CA VAL A 332 34.27 23.04 14.29
C VAL A 332 33.37 23.78 15.27
N LEU A 333 33.91 24.74 16.03
CA LEU A 333 33.10 25.60 16.90
C LEU A 333 32.13 26.46 16.06
N LEU A 334 32.55 26.93 14.90
CA LEU A 334 31.71 27.69 13.98
C LEU A 334 30.59 26.84 13.38
N SER A 335 30.86 25.54 13.05
CA SER A 335 29.85 24.62 12.54
C SER A 335 28.82 24.19 13.58
N LEU A 336 29.22 24.15 14.85
CA LEU A 336 28.30 23.88 15.99
C LEU A 336 27.38 25.06 16.31
N LEU A 337 27.75 26.28 15.90
CA LEU A 337 26.95 27.51 16.07
C LEU A 337 25.99 27.73 14.90
N LEU A 338 26.14 27.00 13.77
CA LEU A 338 25.18 27.07 12.67
C LEU A 338 23.91 26.33 13.08
N PRO A 339 22.71 26.96 12.91
CA PRO A 339 21.46 26.27 13.19
C PRO A 339 21.37 25.04 12.31
N VAL A 340 21.10 23.88 12.91
CA VAL A 340 20.80 22.65 12.19
C VAL A 340 19.60 22.95 11.31
N PRO A 341 19.71 22.85 9.96
CA PRO A 341 18.54 23.04 9.12
C PRO A 341 17.51 22.00 9.51
N GLU A 342 16.26 22.46 9.75
CA GLU A 342 15.14 21.57 9.96
C GLU A 342 15.08 20.59 8.77
N PRO A 343 14.71 19.31 8.98
CA PRO A 343 14.57 18.37 7.89
C PRO A 343 13.55 18.95 6.91
N VAL A 344 14.02 19.38 5.77
CA VAL A 344 13.19 19.83 4.65
C VAL A 344 12.37 18.62 4.28
N HIS A 345 11.06 18.66 4.54
CA HIS A 345 10.12 17.69 4.00
C HIS A 345 10.39 17.59 2.50
N ALA A 346 10.60 16.36 2.03
CA ALA A 346 10.92 16.07 0.65
C ALA A 346 9.98 16.87 -0.27
N VAL A 347 10.55 17.78 -1.04
CA VAL A 347 9.81 18.52 -2.07
C VAL A 347 9.29 17.47 -3.03
N ASP A 348 7.98 17.37 -3.12
CA ASP A 348 7.33 16.48 -4.07
C ASP A 348 7.62 16.97 -5.49
N TRP A 349 8.62 16.38 -6.12
CA TRP A 349 9.06 16.68 -7.47
C TRP A 349 7.98 16.46 -8.52
N ALA A 350 6.94 15.67 -8.19
CA ALA A 350 5.81 15.41 -9.09
C ALA A 350 4.97 16.67 -9.34
N SER A 351 4.93 17.61 -8.40
CA SER A 351 4.16 18.86 -8.53
C SER A 351 4.77 19.90 -9.48
N LEU A 352 6.05 19.75 -9.85
CA LEU A 352 6.75 20.68 -10.75
C LEU A 352 6.55 20.39 -12.24
N TRP A 353 6.04 19.19 -12.60
CA TRP A 353 5.83 18.78 -13.99
C TRP A 353 4.36 18.79 -14.43
N SER A 354 3.44 19.30 -13.60
CA SER A 354 1.99 19.34 -13.88
C SER A 354 1.47 20.74 -14.27
N ARG A 355 2.34 21.64 -14.76
CA ARG A 355 1.92 22.92 -15.34
C ARG A 355 2.29 23.02 -16.81
#